data_126ac497637cb2dd003d13a21aeccf96
#
_entry.id   126ac497637cb2dd003d13a21aeccf96
#
_cell.length_a   1.000
_cell.length_b   1.000
_cell.length_c   1.000
_cell.angle_alpha   90.00
_cell.angle_beta   90.00
_cell.angle_gamma   90.00
#
_symmetry.space_group_name_H-M   'P 1'
#
loop_
_entity.id
_entity.type
_entity.pdbx_description
1 polymer ?
#
loop_
_entity_poly.entity_id
_entity_poly.type
_entity_poly.pdbx_seq_one_letter_code
_entity_poly.pdbx_strand_id
1 'polypeptide(L)'
;MKTYEQVLETVELALARGEYHYCIEFLLPLIESFPLSSKEGVNLRTILITALCGINKKEEAKRFCKELLKSYDNKTRENAKYLM
;
A
#
# COMPACT_ATOMS: atom_id res chain seq x y z
N MET A 1 -16.70 2.94 10.86
CA MET A 1 -15.64 2.91 9.84
C MET A 1 -14.35 3.49 10.39
N LYS A 2 -13.23 2.80 10.18
CA LYS A 2 -11.95 3.29 10.68
C LYS A 2 -11.39 4.38 9.77
N THR A 3 -10.85 5.42 10.38
CA THR A 3 -10.18 6.48 9.62
C THR A 3 -8.81 6.00 9.14
N TYR A 4 -8.27 6.68 8.14
CA TYR A 4 -6.92 6.39 7.64
C TYR A 4 -5.89 6.42 8.78
N GLU A 5 -5.97 7.40 9.65
CA GLU A 5 -5.03 7.56 10.76
C GLU A 5 -5.07 6.38 11.72
N GLN A 6 -6.27 5.88 12.02
CA GLN A 6 -6.42 4.69 12.87
C GLN A 6 -5.85 3.44 12.20
N VAL A 7 -6.11 3.28 10.90
CA VAL A 7 -5.58 2.17 10.13
C VAL A 7 -4.06 2.24 10.09
N LEU A 8 -3.51 3.41 9.79
CA LEU A 8 -2.07 3.62 9.70
C LEU A 8 -1.37 3.32 11.02
N GLU A 9 -1.92 3.80 12.13
CA GLU A 9 -1.37 3.55 13.45
C GLU A 9 -1.31 2.05 13.75
N THR A 10 -2.39 1.34 13.45
CA THR A 10 -2.47 -0.10 13.70
C THR A 10 -1.43 -0.87 12.88
N VAL A 11 -1.33 -0.57 11.58
CA VAL A 11 -0.41 -1.32 10.70
C VAL A 11 1.05 -0.95 10.97
N GLU A 12 1.35 0.30 11.30
CA GLU A 12 2.70 0.69 11.65
C GLU A 12 3.17 0.00 12.94
N LEU A 13 2.29 -0.11 13.92
CA LEU A 13 2.59 -0.82 15.15
C LEU A 13 2.83 -2.30 14.89
N ALA A 14 1.99 -2.91 14.06
CA ALA A 14 2.15 -4.31 13.69
C ALA A 14 3.50 -4.56 12.99
N LEU A 15 3.88 -3.67 12.07
CA LEU A 15 5.18 -3.77 11.39
C LEU A 15 6.34 -3.64 12.37
N ALA A 16 6.24 -2.69 13.31
CA ALA A 16 7.28 -2.47 14.30
C ALA A 16 7.48 -3.69 15.19
N ARG A 17 6.43 -4.46 15.42
CA ARG A 17 6.47 -5.69 16.23
C ARG A 17 6.80 -6.94 15.42
N GLY A 18 6.92 -6.81 14.10
CA GLY A 18 7.14 -7.96 13.23
C GLY A 18 5.90 -8.82 13.03
N GLU A 19 4.72 -8.29 13.33
CA GLU A 19 3.45 -9.00 13.19
C GLU A 19 2.90 -8.83 11.76
N TYR A 20 3.62 -9.39 10.78
CA TYR A 20 3.30 -9.20 9.37
C TYR A 20 1.97 -9.83 8.96
N HIS A 21 1.68 -11.03 9.44
CA HIS A 21 0.39 -11.69 9.15
C HIS A 21 -0.78 -10.87 9.65
N TYR A 22 -0.67 -10.33 10.85
CA TYR A 22 -1.71 -9.49 11.43
C TYR A 22 -1.92 -8.24 10.57
N CYS A 23 -0.83 -7.62 10.17
CA CYS A 23 -0.87 -6.42 9.31
C CYS A 23 -1.63 -6.71 8.01
N ILE A 24 -1.32 -7.82 7.36
CA ILE A 24 -1.93 -8.22 6.10
C ILE A 24 -3.42 -8.51 6.28
N GLU A 25 -3.78 -9.33 7.26
CA GLU A 25 -5.17 -9.69 7.54
C GLU A 25 -6.02 -8.48 7.90
N PHE A 26 -5.44 -7.53 8.62
CA PHE A 26 -6.11 -6.30 9.00
C PHE A 26 -6.32 -5.38 7.80
N LEU A 27 -5.31 -5.26 6.95
CA LEU A 27 -5.27 -4.26 5.88
C LEU A 27 -6.02 -4.69 4.61
N LEU A 28 -5.94 -5.97 4.23
CA LEU A 28 -6.56 -6.47 2.99
C LEU A 28 -8.04 -6.10 2.84
N PRO A 29 -8.90 -6.32 3.83
CA PRO A 29 -10.31 -5.96 3.68
C PRO A 29 -10.56 -4.46 3.66
N LEU A 30 -9.61 -3.66 4.13
CA LEU A 30 -9.76 -2.20 4.20
C LEU A 30 -9.14 -1.50 2.99
N ILE A 31 -8.28 -2.17 2.26
CA ILE A 31 -7.47 -1.54 1.20
C ILE A 31 -8.32 -0.94 0.09
N GLU A 32 -9.47 -1.54 -0.21
CA GLU A 32 -10.36 -1.07 -1.26
C GLU A 32 -11.03 0.26 -0.91
N SER A 33 -11.13 0.57 0.39
CA SER A 33 -11.66 1.85 0.85
C SER A 33 -10.70 3.01 0.62
N PHE A 34 -9.44 2.70 0.29
CA PHE A 34 -8.41 3.69 0.06
C PHE A 34 -7.85 3.51 -1.37
N PRO A 35 -8.36 4.28 -2.33
CA PRO A 35 -8.01 4.07 -3.74
C PRO A 35 -6.58 4.46 -4.07
N LEU A 36 -6.04 3.87 -5.13
CA LEU A 36 -4.69 4.18 -5.62
C LEU A 36 -4.51 5.63 -6.05
N SER A 37 -5.62 6.33 -6.31
CA SER A 37 -5.58 7.74 -6.67
C SER A 37 -5.26 8.65 -5.49
N SER A 38 -5.32 8.13 -4.27
CA SER A 38 -5.04 8.90 -3.06
C SER A 38 -3.66 8.55 -2.49
N LYS A 39 -3.07 9.51 -1.78
CA LYS A 39 -1.80 9.26 -1.08
C LYS A 39 -1.96 8.18 -0.02
N GLU A 40 -3.11 8.17 0.65
CA GLU A 40 -3.45 7.20 1.68
C GLU A 40 -3.46 5.79 1.09
N GLY A 41 -4.09 5.61 -0.06
CA GLY A 41 -4.14 4.32 -0.74
C GLY A 41 -2.77 3.82 -1.15
N VAL A 42 -1.92 4.71 -1.65
CA VAL A 42 -0.54 4.38 -2.03
C VAL A 42 0.26 3.96 -0.80
N ASN A 43 0.17 4.74 0.28
CA ASN A 43 0.90 4.45 1.52
C ASN A 43 0.51 3.11 2.12
N LEU A 44 -0.79 2.82 2.17
CA LEU A 44 -1.26 1.55 2.74
C LEU A 44 -0.82 0.36 1.90
N ARG A 45 -0.80 0.50 0.57
CA ARG A 45 -0.32 -0.57 -0.30
C ARG A 45 1.19 -0.79 -0.16
N THR A 46 1.95 0.27 0.06
CA THR A 46 3.38 0.17 0.33
C THR A 46 3.63 -0.61 1.63
N ILE A 47 2.85 -0.33 2.66
CA ILE A 47 2.92 -1.05 3.93
C ILE A 47 2.56 -2.52 3.74
N LEU A 48 1.51 -2.79 2.96
CA LEU A 48 1.07 -4.14 2.66
C LEU A 48 2.17 -4.92 1.93
N ILE A 49 2.83 -4.30 0.94
CA ILE A 49 3.95 -4.91 0.22
C ILE A 49 5.08 -5.24 1.19
N THR A 50 5.41 -4.33 2.09
CA THR A 50 6.44 -4.54 3.09
C THR A 50 6.13 -5.75 3.96
N ALA A 51 4.89 -5.87 4.41
CA ALA A 51 4.46 -7.01 5.23
C ALA A 51 4.50 -8.32 4.45
N LEU A 52 4.07 -8.31 3.19
CA LEU A 52 4.12 -9.50 2.33
C LEU A 52 5.55 -9.97 2.10
N CYS A 53 6.47 -9.04 1.89
CA CYS A 53 7.89 -9.36 1.76
C CYS A 53 8.44 -9.93 3.07
N GLY A 54 7.96 -9.43 4.21
CA GLY A 54 8.39 -9.90 5.53
C GLY A 54 8.06 -11.37 5.78
N ILE A 55 6.98 -11.88 5.17
CA ILE A 55 6.60 -13.29 5.30
C ILE A 55 6.93 -14.10 4.03
N ASN A 56 7.75 -13.52 3.16
CA ASN A 56 8.26 -14.17 1.96
C ASN A 56 7.19 -14.50 0.90
N LYS A 57 6.09 -13.74 0.87
CA LYS A 57 5.05 -13.85 -0.15
C LYS A 57 5.34 -12.90 -1.30
N LYS A 58 6.42 -13.18 -2.02
CA LYS A 58 6.94 -12.31 -3.08
C LYS A 58 6.00 -12.14 -4.27
N GLU A 59 5.26 -13.20 -4.61
CA GLU A 59 4.32 -13.16 -5.73
C GLU A 59 3.20 -12.15 -5.51
N GLU A 60 2.60 -12.18 -4.32
CA GLU A 60 1.55 -11.23 -3.97
C GLU A 60 2.10 -9.82 -3.86
N ALA A 61 3.30 -9.67 -3.29
CA ALA A 61 3.97 -8.37 -3.20
C ALA A 61 4.22 -7.78 -4.58
N LYS A 62 4.65 -8.59 -5.54
CA LYS A 62 4.87 -8.15 -6.93
C LYS A 62 3.59 -7.66 -7.59
N ARG A 63 2.46 -8.30 -7.29
CA ARG A 63 1.16 -7.88 -7.83
C ARG A 63 0.83 -6.46 -7.39
N PHE A 64 0.98 -6.17 -6.10
CA PHE A 64 0.72 -4.83 -5.58
C PHE A 64 1.75 -3.81 -6.09
N CYS A 65 3.01 -4.22 -6.24
CA CYS A 65 4.04 -3.37 -6.81
C CYS A 65 3.69 -2.96 -8.24
N LYS A 66 3.21 -3.89 -9.05
CA LYS A 66 2.81 -3.59 -10.44
C LYS A 66 1.67 -2.58 -10.48
N GLU A 67 0.70 -2.70 -9.57
CA GLU A 67 -0.40 -1.74 -9.49
C GLU A 67 0.09 -0.35 -9.13
N LEU A 68 1.02 -0.26 -8.18
CA LEU A 68 1.61 1.02 -7.79
C LEU A 68 2.40 1.65 -8.92
N LEU A 69 3.20 0.85 -9.63
CA LEU A 69 4.00 1.34 -10.74
C LEU A 69 3.14 1.88 -11.87
N LYS A 70 2.04 1.22 -12.19
CA LYS A 70 1.11 1.71 -13.21
C LYS A 70 0.54 3.07 -12.83
N SER A 71 0.15 3.23 -11.58
CA SER A 71 -0.39 4.49 -11.08
C SER A 71 0.67 5.59 -11.12
N TYR A 72 1.89 5.26 -10.71
CA TYR A 72 3.01 6.19 -10.70
C TYR A 72 3.40 6.61 -12.11
N ASP A 73 3.49 5.67 -13.04
CA ASP A 73 3.84 5.95 -14.43
C ASP A 73 2.83 6.88 -15.09
N ASN A 74 1.54 6.68 -14.81
CA ASN A 74 0.50 7.57 -15.33
C ASN A 74 0.68 9.00 -14.84
N LYS A 75 0.98 9.19 -13.55
CA LYS A 75 1.25 10.51 -12.99
C LYS A 75 2.51 11.13 -13.58
N THR A 76 3.55 10.34 -13.75
CA THR A 76 4.80 10.80 -14.32
C THR A 76 4.61 11.25 -15.76
N ARG A 77 3.83 10.50 -16.55
CA ARG A 77 3.52 10.86 -17.93
C ARG A 77 2.73 12.16 -18.01
N GLU A 78 1.74 12.33 -17.16
CA GLU A 78 0.97 13.57 -17.11
C GLU A 78 1.84 14.75 -16.75
N ASN A 79 2.70 14.60 -15.76
CA ASN A 79 3.63 15.66 -15.36
C ASN A 79 4.61 16.01 -16.47
N ALA A 80 5.08 15.00 -17.21
CA ALA A 80 5.99 15.22 -18.32
C ALA A 80 5.34 16.04 -19.44
N LYS A 81 4.04 15.87 -19.66
CA LYS A 81 3.31 16.66 -20.66
C LYS A 81 3.26 18.14 -20.29
N TYR A 82 3.18 18.43 -19.00
CA TYR A 82 3.15 19.84 -18.54
C TYR A 82 4.52 20.49 -18.54
N LEU A 83 5.58 19.71 -18.48
CA LEU A 83 6.94 20.23 -18.47
C LEU A 83 7.50 20.46 -19.88
N MET A 84 6.83 19.93 -20.88
CA MET A 84 7.18 20.15 -22.27
C MET A 84 6.24 21.16 -22.91
#